data_66cc9360430f4840b36f4c4aada5719a
#
_entry.id   66cc9360430f4840b36f4c4aada5719a
#
_cell.length_a   1.000
_cell.length_b   1.000
_cell.length_c   1.000
_cell.angle_alpha   90.00
_cell.angle_beta   90.00
_cell.angle_gamma   90.00
#
_symmetry.space_group_name_H-M   'P 1'
#
loop_
_entity.id
_entity.type
_entity.pdbx_description
1 polymer ?
#
loop_
_entity_poly.entity_id
_entity_poly.type
_entity_poly.pdbx_seq_one_letter_code
_entity_poly.pdbx_strand_id
1 'polypeptide(L)'
;MKSIKGPAIFLAQFAGDAAPFNSFDAICEWASSLGYKGVQIPTWDARLFDVTKASDSKTYCDEINGVAAQHGLEVTELSTHLQGQLVAVHPAYDAAFDGFAVPEVRGNPSVRTEWAVDQVKRALRASKHLGLKAHATFSGALAWPYFYPWPQRPAGLVEAAFDELARRWTPLLDYADENGVDVCYEIHPGEDLHDGVSYEMFLERVKSHARANLLYDPSHLLLQQLDYLDYIDIYHERIKAFHVKDAEFNDRR
;
A
#
# COMPACT_ATOMS: atom_id res chain seq x y z
N MET A 1 20.34 -9.99 -2.04
CA MET A 1 19.15 -10.23 -1.20
C MET A 1 18.93 -11.72 -1.09
N LYS A 2 18.70 -12.27 0.10
CA LYS A 2 18.13 -13.61 0.20
C LYS A 2 16.68 -13.51 -0.25
N SER A 3 16.27 -14.16 -1.33
CA SER A 3 14.86 -14.29 -1.68
C SER A 3 14.20 -15.26 -0.72
N ILE A 4 13.04 -14.89 -0.19
CA ILE A 4 12.20 -15.82 0.56
C ILE A 4 11.77 -16.92 -0.39
N LYS A 5 12.03 -18.16 0.01
CA LYS A 5 11.62 -19.33 -0.77
C LYS A 5 10.30 -19.87 -0.24
N GLY A 6 9.22 -19.31 -0.70
CA GLY A 6 7.88 -19.74 -0.33
C GLY A 6 6.88 -18.57 -0.26
N PRO A 7 5.59 -18.88 -0.14
CA PRO A 7 4.56 -17.85 -0.10
C PRO A 7 4.62 -17.07 1.22
N ALA A 8 4.32 -15.76 1.11
CA ALA A 8 3.99 -14.90 2.24
C ALA A 8 2.48 -14.64 2.26
N ILE A 9 1.94 -14.28 3.44
CA ILE A 9 0.52 -13.96 3.60
C ILE A 9 0.34 -12.54 4.12
N PHE A 10 -0.61 -11.80 3.54
CA PHE A 10 -1.01 -10.49 4.01
C PHE A 10 -1.98 -10.64 5.18
N LEU A 11 -1.58 -10.20 6.38
CA LEU A 11 -2.30 -10.44 7.62
C LEU A 11 -3.59 -9.62 7.78
N ALA A 12 -3.74 -8.52 7.01
CA ALA A 12 -4.87 -7.59 7.15
C ALA A 12 -6.25 -8.26 7.03
N GLN A 13 -6.36 -9.29 6.21
CA GLN A 13 -7.62 -10.00 5.94
C GLN A 13 -8.06 -10.90 7.09
N PHE A 14 -7.15 -11.20 8.00
CA PHE A 14 -7.37 -12.14 9.10
C PHE A 14 -7.39 -11.47 10.47
N ALA A 15 -6.74 -10.30 10.62
CA ALA A 15 -6.69 -9.56 11.88
C ALA A 15 -8.09 -9.36 12.48
N GLY A 16 -8.28 -9.76 13.73
CA GLY A 16 -9.59 -9.77 14.38
C GLY A 16 -9.46 -9.86 15.90
N ASP A 17 -10.59 -9.82 16.61
CA ASP A 17 -10.60 -9.79 18.09
C ASP A 17 -10.43 -11.18 18.72
N ALA A 18 -10.65 -12.25 17.95
CA ALA A 18 -10.53 -13.62 18.43
C ALA A 18 -9.15 -14.23 18.11
N ALA A 19 -8.63 -15.07 19.01
CA ALA A 19 -7.44 -15.86 18.73
C ALA A 19 -7.68 -16.82 17.54
N PRO A 20 -6.66 -17.05 16.69
CA PRO A 20 -5.27 -16.60 16.78
C PRO A 20 -5.02 -15.21 16.16
N PHE A 21 -6.05 -14.48 15.74
CA PHE A 21 -5.99 -13.30 14.89
C PHE A 21 -5.86 -11.98 15.64
N ASN A 22 -5.72 -12.03 16.97
CA ASN A 22 -5.71 -10.87 17.86
C ASN A 22 -4.32 -10.53 18.44
N SER A 23 -3.26 -11.23 18.00
CA SER A 23 -1.89 -10.91 18.38
C SER A 23 -0.92 -11.34 17.28
N PHE A 24 0.23 -10.66 17.20
CA PHE A 24 1.22 -10.94 16.16
C PHE A 24 1.84 -12.32 16.33
N ASP A 25 2.11 -12.75 17.56
CA ASP A 25 2.69 -14.07 17.84
C ASP A 25 1.75 -15.21 17.41
N ALA A 26 0.49 -15.16 17.85
CA ALA A 26 -0.48 -16.21 17.53
C ALA A 26 -0.82 -16.28 16.03
N ILE A 27 -0.89 -15.15 15.33
CA ILE A 27 -1.15 -15.15 13.88
C ILE A 27 0.08 -15.63 13.09
N CYS A 28 1.29 -15.42 13.59
CA CYS A 28 2.51 -16.00 13.02
C CYS A 28 2.54 -17.52 13.19
N GLU A 29 2.19 -18.05 14.36
CA GLU A 29 2.05 -19.49 14.57
C GLU A 29 1.05 -20.10 13.59
N TRP A 30 -0.12 -19.48 13.45
CA TRP A 30 -1.15 -19.91 12.51
C TRP A 30 -0.65 -19.87 11.06
N ALA A 31 -0.03 -18.79 10.60
CA ALA A 31 0.49 -18.67 9.24
C ALA A 31 1.57 -19.72 8.95
N SER A 32 2.47 -19.96 9.90
CA SER A 32 3.50 -21.01 9.83
C SER A 32 2.88 -22.40 9.71
N SER A 33 1.82 -22.69 10.47
CA SER A 33 1.12 -23.99 10.41
C SER A 33 0.52 -24.31 9.05
N LEU A 34 0.21 -23.28 8.26
CA LEU A 34 -0.27 -23.39 6.88
C LEU A 34 0.86 -23.48 5.83
N GLY A 35 2.12 -23.42 6.27
CA GLY A 35 3.29 -23.55 5.40
C GLY A 35 3.80 -22.24 4.80
N TYR A 36 3.26 -21.08 5.17
CA TYR A 36 3.80 -19.80 4.77
C TYR A 36 5.23 -19.59 5.25
N LYS A 37 5.98 -18.74 4.55
CA LYS A 37 7.38 -18.41 4.84
C LYS A 37 7.59 -16.93 5.15
N GLY A 38 6.56 -16.12 4.94
CA GLY A 38 6.61 -14.71 5.25
C GLY A 38 5.25 -14.13 5.58
N VAL A 39 5.27 -12.93 6.14
CA VAL A 39 4.07 -12.16 6.47
C VAL A 39 4.24 -10.70 6.03
N GLN A 40 3.18 -10.14 5.44
CA GLN A 40 3.01 -8.71 5.23
C GLN A 40 2.13 -8.16 6.34
N ILE A 41 2.59 -7.10 7.02
CA ILE A 41 1.95 -6.57 8.24
C ILE A 41 1.16 -5.29 7.91
N PRO A 42 -0.16 -5.23 8.24
CA PRO A 42 -0.93 -3.99 8.16
C PRO A 42 -0.55 -3.04 9.30
N THR A 43 -0.23 -1.79 8.98
CA THR A 43 0.20 -0.79 9.98
C THR A 43 -0.95 -0.11 10.74
N TRP A 44 -2.20 -0.36 10.32
CA TRP A 44 -3.39 0.21 10.94
C TRP A 44 -3.99 -0.63 12.06
N ASP A 45 -3.46 -1.83 12.30
CA ASP A 45 -3.95 -2.72 13.35
C ASP A 45 -2.96 -2.82 14.50
N ALA A 46 -3.21 -2.04 15.54
CA ALA A 46 -2.33 -1.98 16.72
C ALA A 46 -2.27 -3.30 17.54
N ARG A 47 -3.18 -4.25 17.30
CA ARG A 47 -3.11 -5.59 17.91
C ARG A 47 -1.92 -6.39 17.37
N LEU A 48 -1.56 -6.13 16.10
CA LEU A 48 -0.48 -6.83 15.40
C LEU A 48 0.82 -6.02 15.40
N PHE A 49 0.72 -4.69 15.26
CA PHE A 49 1.90 -3.85 15.05
C PHE A 49 1.66 -2.40 15.48
N ASP A 50 2.47 -1.92 16.41
CA ASP A 50 2.46 -0.50 16.81
C ASP A 50 3.43 0.29 15.93
N VAL A 51 2.89 0.94 14.90
CA VAL A 51 3.68 1.72 13.93
C VAL A 51 4.42 2.89 14.57
N THR A 52 3.87 3.46 15.65
CA THR A 52 4.51 4.57 16.38
C THR A 52 5.76 4.08 17.10
N LYS A 53 5.66 2.99 17.87
CA LYS A 53 6.83 2.36 18.50
C LYS A 53 7.85 1.90 17.47
N ALA A 54 7.40 1.29 16.36
CA ALA A 54 8.27 0.80 15.32
C ALA A 54 9.05 1.92 14.63
N SER A 55 8.43 3.08 14.42
CA SER A 55 9.11 4.25 13.85
C SER A 55 10.19 4.81 14.76
N ASP A 56 10.03 4.70 16.08
CA ASP A 56 10.89 5.33 17.07
C ASP A 56 11.92 4.35 17.69
N SER A 57 11.68 3.03 17.54
CA SER A 57 12.49 2.00 18.21
C SER A 57 12.88 0.87 17.27
N LYS A 58 14.17 0.82 16.93
CA LYS A 58 14.72 -0.34 16.22
C LYS A 58 14.64 -1.62 17.07
N THR A 59 14.77 -1.51 18.39
CA THR A 59 14.65 -2.64 19.31
C THR A 59 13.28 -3.30 19.20
N TYR A 60 12.20 -2.52 19.17
CA TYR A 60 10.85 -3.05 18.93
C TYR A 60 10.74 -3.77 17.59
N CYS A 61 11.34 -3.22 16.53
CA CYS A 61 11.38 -3.87 15.23
C CYS A 61 12.18 -5.18 15.24
N ASP A 62 13.27 -5.22 16.01
CA ASP A 62 14.07 -6.46 16.20
C ASP A 62 13.25 -7.52 16.96
N GLU A 63 12.43 -7.13 17.95
CA GLU A 63 11.48 -8.01 18.65
C GLU A 63 10.42 -8.58 17.69
N ILE A 64 9.81 -7.74 16.84
CA ILE A 64 8.86 -8.18 15.81
C ILE A 64 9.50 -9.20 14.84
N ASN A 65 10.69 -8.90 14.33
CA ASN A 65 11.45 -9.85 13.51
C ASN A 65 11.76 -11.14 14.28
N GLY A 66 12.09 -11.03 15.57
CA GLY A 66 12.34 -12.17 16.44
C GLY A 66 11.13 -13.08 16.60
N VAL A 67 9.93 -12.52 16.81
CA VAL A 67 8.67 -13.26 16.90
C VAL A 67 8.39 -13.99 15.57
N ALA A 68 8.48 -13.31 14.43
CA ALA A 68 8.30 -13.96 13.13
C ALA A 68 9.29 -15.12 12.94
N ALA A 69 10.57 -14.91 13.26
CA ALA A 69 11.62 -15.90 13.13
C ALA A 69 11.43 -17.14 14.03
N GLN A 70 10.86 -17.00 15.23
CA GLN A 70 10.50 -18.12 16.12
C GLN A 70 9.54 -19.12 15.45
N HIS A 71 8.66 -18.60 14.57
CA HIS A 71 7.73 -19.41 13.79
C HIS A 71 8.28 -19.78 12.40
N GLY A 72 9.55 -19.47 12.10
CA GLY A 72 10.17 -19.75 10.80
C GLY A 72 9.66 -18.86 9.66
N LEU A 73 9.16 -17.66 10.00
CA LEU A 73 8.66 -16.65 9.08
C LEU A 73 9.62 -15.46 8.96
N GLU A 74 9.52 -14.73 7.85
CA GLU A 74 10.15 -13.41 7.67
C GLU A 74 9.07 -12.34 7.48
N VAL A 75 9.30 -11.13 8.00
CA VAL A 75 8.47 -9.98 7.61
C VAL A 75 8.89 -9.56 6.20
N THR A 76 7.94 -9.53 5.27
CA THR A 76 8.20 -9.20 3.86
C THR A 76 8.05 -7.72 3.58
N GLU A 77 6.92 -7.12 3.94
CA GLU A 77 6.61 -5.71 3.81
C GLU A 77 5.73 -5.23 4.97
N LEU A 78 5.77 -3.93 5.22
CA LEU A 78 4.68 -3.23 5.87
C LEU A 78 3.70 -2.70 4.82
N SER A 79 2.44 -2.55 5.22
CA SER A 79 1.38 -2.04 4.37
C SER A 79 0.68 -0.85 5.01
N THR A 80 0.55 0.25 4.24
CA THR A 80 -0.25 1.43 4.58
C THR A 80 -1.41 1.65 3.61
N HIS A 81 -2.05 0.61 3.09
CA HIS A 81 -3.13 0.76 2.12
C HIS A 81 -4.22 1.72 2.62
N LEU A 82 -4.68 1.56 3.86
CA LEU A 82 -5.73 2.43 4.41
C LEU A 82 -5.26 3.88 4.61
N GLN A 83 -4.03 4.09 5.08
CA GLN A 83 -3.50 5.44 5.28
C GLN A 83 -3.06 6.08 3.96
N GLY A 84 -2.45 5.30 3.05
CA GLY A 84 -1.96 5.79 1.77
C GLY A 84 -3.06 6.39 0.90
N GLN A 85 -4.22 5.74 0.81
CA GLN A 85 -5.37 6.29 0.08
C GLN A 85 -5.89 7.62 0.67
N LEU A 86 -5.62 7.91 1.96
CA LEU A 86 -6.03 9.15 2.61
C LEU A 86 -5.06 10.32 2.36
N VAL A 87 -3.90 10.07 1.75
CA VAL A 87 -2.97 11.12 1.32
C VAL A 87 -3.60 12.03 0.28
N ALA A 88 -4.46 11.45 -0.59
CA ALA A 88 -5.08 12.18 -1.68
C ALA A 88 -6.55 11.74 -1.85
N VAL A 89 -7.48 12.47 -1.23
CA VAL A 89 -8.93 12.20 -1.30
C VAL A 89 -9.62 13.34 -2.02
N HIS A 90 -10.47 13.01 -3.00
CA HIS A 90 -11.32 13.98 -3.66
C HIS A 90 -12.45 14.43 -2.69
N PRO A 91 -12.77 15.73 -2.59
CA PRO A 91 -13.75 16.25 -1.62
C PRO A 91 -15.14 15.60 -1.69
N ALA A 92 -15.56 15.14 -2.87
CA ALA A 92 -16.83 14.44 -3.03
C ALA A 92 -16.92 13.12 -2.23
N TYR A 93 -15.79 12.54 -1.83
CA TYR A 93 -15.68 11.27 -1.13
C TYR A 93 -15.20 11.41 0.33
N ASP A 94 -15.00 12.62 0.83
CA ASP A 94 -14.45 12.84 2.18
C ASP A 94 -15.16 12.04 3.26
N ALA A 95 -16.49 12.07 3.28
CA ALA A 95 -17.27 11.36 4.28
C ALA A 95 -17.13 9.82 4.18
N ALA A 96 -16.99 9.28 2.96
CA ALA A 96 -16.80 7.84 2.77
C ALA A 96 -15.39 7.41 3.22
N PHE A 97 -14.37 8.21 2.95
CA PHE A 97 -13.00 7.92 3.31
C PHE A 97 -12.68 8.11 4.80
N ASP A 98 -13.53 8.81 5.55
CA ASP A 98 -13.41 8.87 7.02
C ASP A 98 -13.45 7.49 7.68
N GLY A 99 -14.10 6.50 7.04
CA GLY A 99 -14.13 5.12 7.53
C GLY A 99 -12.75 4.45 7.64
N PHE A 100 -11.75 4.94 6.90
CA PHE A 100 -10.38 4.41 6.91
C PHE A 100 -9.46 5.14 7.89
N ALA A 101 -9.94 6.20 8.53
CA ALA A 101 -9.18 6.97 9.49
C ALA A 101 -9.56 6.64 10.94
N VAL A 102 -8.64 6.94 11.85
CA VAL A 102 -8.93 6.87 13.29
C VAL A 102 -10.02 7.88 13.67
N PRO A 103 -10.83 7.61 14.71
CA PRO A 103 -11.96 8.47 15.08
C PRO A 103 -11.60 9.95 15.30
N GLU A 104 -10.41 10.23 15.83
CA GLU A 104 -9.93 11.54 16.24
C GLU A 104 -9.77 12.54 15.08
N VAL A 105 -9.62 12.04 13.85
CA VAL A 105 -9.39 12.88 12.65
C VAL A 105 -10.56 12.85 11.65
N ARG A 106 -11.63 12.11 11.95
CA ARG A 106 -12.83 12.03 11.12
C ARG A 106 -13.56 13.35 11.07
N GLY A 107 -14.23 13.63 9.95
CA GLY A 107 -14.97 14.88 9.73
C GLY A 107 -14.09 16.11 9.48
N ASN A 108 -12.75 15.95 9.45
CA ASN A 108 -11.82 17.02 9.12
C ASN A 108 -10.81 16.55 8.07
N PRO A 109 -11.10 16.77 6.77
CA PRO A 109 -10.26 16.28 5.67
C PRO A 109 -8.80 16.72 5.74
N SER A 110 -8.52 17.95 6.18
CA SER A 110 -7.13 18.43 6.30
C SER A 110 -6.37 17.68 7.38
N VAL A 111 -6.94 17.57 8.59
CA VAL A 111 -6.32 16.86 9.71
C VAL A 111 -6.16 15.36 9.39
N ARG A 112 -7.15 14.77 8.71
CA ARG A 112 -7.08 13.38 8.24
C ARG A 112 -5.93 13.17 7.27
N THR A 113 -5.74 14.08 6.31
CA THR A 113 -4.62 14.00 5.35
C THR A 113 -3.27 14.18 6.05
N GLU A 114 -3.13 15.12 6.98
CA GLU A 114 -1.91 15.32 7.77
C GLU A 114 -1.58 14.08 8.59
N TRP A 115 -2.58 13.49 9.25
CA TRP A 115 -2.43 12.23 9.97
C TRP A 115 -1.97 11.09 9.04
N ALA A 116 -2.59 10.95 7.86
CA ALA A 116 -2.24 9.92 6.90
C ALA A 116 -0.78 10.04 6.43
N VAL A 117 -0.36 11.25 6.11
CA VAL A 117 1.04 11.56 5.74
C VAL A 117 2.01 11.19 6.86
N ASP A 118 1.69 11.51 8.13
CA ASP A 118 2.50 11.12 9.29
C ASP A 118 2.57 9.59 9.43
N GLN A 119 1.46 8.89 9.27
CA GLN A 119 1.41 7.43 9.34
C GLN A 119 2.26 6.76 8.26
N VAL A 120 2.20 7.24 7.01
CA VAL A 120 3.05 6.74 5.93
C VAL A 120 4.53 6.98 6.23
N LYS A 121 4.90 8.16 6.73
CA LYS A 121 6.29 8.45 7.14
C LYS A 121 6.76 7.51 8.27
N ARG A 122 5.93 7.30 9.30
CA ARG A 122 6.25 6.36 10.39
C ARG A 122 6.47 4.95 9.85
N ALA A 123 5.60 4.50 8.96
CA ALA A 123 5.70 3.17 8.36
C ALA A 123 6.97 3.00 7.49
N LEU A 124 7.36 4.02 6.72
CA LEU A 124 8.60 4.02 5.95
C LEU A 124 9.85 3.92 6.87
N ARG A 125 9.84 4.65 7.97
CA ARG A 125 10.91 4.57 8.96
C ARG A 125 10.95 3.22 9.68
N ALA A 126 9.78 2.69 10.04
CA ALA A 126 9.65 1.34 10.60
C ALA A 126 10.13 0.27 9.61
N SER A 127 9.80 0.40 8.31
CA SER A 127 10.32 -0.49 7.26
C SER A 127 11.86 -0.51 7.24
N LYS A 128 12.50 0.66 7.34
CA LYS A 128 13.96 0.74 7.49
C LYS A 128 14.47 0.00 8.73
N HIS A 129 13.83 0.19 9.90
CA HIS A 129 14.22 -0.47 11.15
C HIS A 129 14.06 -1.98 11.07
N LEU A 130 13.03 -2.49 10.39
CA LEU A 130 12.82 -3.91 10.12
C LEU A 130 13.79 -4.47 9.06
N GLY A 131 14.54 -3.61 8.35
CA GLY A 131 15.45 -4.03 7.28
C GLY A 131 14.76 -4.28 5.94
N LEU A 132 13.51 -3.84 5.77
CA LEU A 132 12.71 -4.00 4.57
C LEU A 132 13.17 -3.05 3.46
N LYS A 133 12.90 -3.44 2.21
CA LYS A 133 13.25 -2.65 1.02
C LYS A 133 12.02 -2.14 0.27
N ALA A 134 10.87 -2.76 0.48
CA ALA A 134 9.60 -2.41 -0.14
C ALA A 134 8.56 -2.08 0.93
N HIS A 135 7.66 -1.17 0.60
CA HIS A 135 6.53 -0.76 1.43
C HIS A 135 5.28 -0.66 0.56
N ALA A 136 4.25 -1.43 0.88
CA ALA A 136 3.03 -1.53 0.09
C ALA A 136 2.02 -0.44 0.48
N THR A 137 1.38 0.21 -0.52
CA THR A 137 0.41 1.29 -0.27
C THR A 137 -0.54 1.51 -1.45
N PHE A 138 -1.62 2.26 -1.20
CA PHE A 138 -2.44 2.89 -2.22
C PHE A 138 -2.03 4.35 -2.48
N SER A 139 -2.46 4.90 -3.61
CA SER A 139 -2.08 6.25 -4.04
C SER A 139 -3.01 7.36 -3.56
N GLY A 140 -4.30 7.05 -3.42
CA GLY A 140 -5.38 8.01 -3.28
C GLY A 140 -6.19 8.17 -4.56
N ALA A 141 -7.26 8.97 -4.49
CA ALA A 141 -8.31 9.01 -5.50
C ALA A 141 -8.80 10.45 -5.78
N LEU A 142 -7.94 11.31 -6.32
CA LEU A 142 -8.30 12.68 -6.74
C LEU A 142 -8.94 12.72 -8.12
N ALA A 143 -8.40 11.94 -9.07
CA ALA A 143 -8.85 11.92 -10.46
C ALA A 143 -10.00 10.93 -10.71
N TRP A 144 -10.17 9.94 -9.84
CA TRP A 144 -11.16 8.88 -10.02
C TRP A 144 -12.57 9.37 -10.37
N PRO A 145 -13.13 10.46 -9.79
CA PRO A 145 -14.44 10.96 -10.13
C PRO A 145 -14.55 11.46 -11.57
N TYR A 146 -13.44 11.68 -12.26
CA TYR A 146 -13.39 12.27 -13.60
C TYR A 146 -13.19 11.27 -14.71
N PHE A 147 -12.86 10.00 -14.42
CA PHE A 147 -12.54 9.02 -15.45
C PHE A 147 -13.74 8.59 -16.29
N TYR A 148 -14.93 8.54 -15.71
CA TYR A 148 -16.13 8.13 -16.41
C TYR A 148 -17.35 9.02 -16.11
N PRO A 149 -17.28 10.36 -16.34
CA PRO A 149 -18.38 11.27 -16.02
C PRO A 149 -19.39 11.39 -17.17
N TRP A 150 -20.63 11.67 -16.79
CA TRP A 150 -21.67 12.10 -17.73
C TRP A 150 -22.45 13.28 -17.12
N PRO A 151 -22.61 14.43 -17.83
CA PRO A 151 -21.95 14.78 -19.12
C PRO A 151 -20.44 14.77 -19.00
N GLN A 152 -19.74 14.86 -20.16
CA GLN A 152 -18.28 14.82 -20.21
C GLN A 152 -17.65 15.89 -19.32
N ARG A 153 -16.59 15.51 -18.62
CA ARG A 153 -15.83 16.43 -17.78
C ARG A 153 -15.20 17.57 -18.60
N PRO A 154 -15.03 18.76 -18.01
CA PRO A 154 -14.15 19.78 -18.57
C PRO A 154 -12.71 19.25 -18.75
N ALA A 155 -12.02 19.74 -19.78
CA ALA A 155 -10.61 19.43 -20.01
C ALA A 155 -9.74 19.90 -18.83
N GLY A 156 -8.65 19.19 -18.56
CA GLY A 156 -7.64 19.57 -17.54
C GLY A 156 -7.92 19.07 -16.13
N LEU A 157 -9.09 18.50 -15.82
CA LEU A 157 -9.40 18.03 -14.46
C LEU A 157 -8.56 16.83 -14.04
N VAL A 158 -8.32 15.88 -14.94
CA VAL A 158 -7.48 14.71 -14.66
C VAL A 158 -6.03 15.15 -14.48
N GLU A 159 -5.53 15.98 -15.38
CA GLU A 159 -4.18 16.52 -15.32
C GLU A 159 -3.94 17.27 -14.01
N ALA A 160 -4.85 18.16 -13.61
CA ALA A 160 -4.76 18.89 -12.36
C ALA A 160 -4.80 17.97 -11.13
N ALA A 161 -5.59 16.90 -11.16
CA ALA A 161 -5.63 15.91 -10.09
C ALA A 161 -4.29 15.16 -9.96
N PHE A 162 -3.67 14.76 -11.08
CA PHE A 162 -2.36 14.12 -11.06
C PHE A 162 -1.22 15.09 -10.68
N ASP A 163 -1.31 16.37 -11.02
CA ASP A 163 -0.38 17.39 -10.54
C ASP A 163 -0.43 17.52 -9.00
N GLU A 164 -1.65 17.52 -8.44
CA GLU A 164 -1.85 17.55 -7.00
C GLU A 164 -1.43 16.24 -6.32
N LEU A 165 -1.72 15.08 -6.93
CA LEU A 165 -1.26 13.77 -6.44
C LEU A 165 0.26 13.75 -6.32
N ALA A 166 0.96 14.16 -7.38
CA ALA A 166 2.42 14.23 -7.38
C ALA A 166 2.96 15.22 -6.35
N ARG A 167 2.33 16.39 -6.19
CA ARG A 167 2.68 17.38 -5.17
C ARG A 167 2.62 16.80 -3.75
N ARG A 168 1.62 15.96 -3.47
CA ARG A 168 1.47 15.31 -2.15
C ARG A 168 2.45 14.19 -1.93
N TRP A 169 2.70 13.36 -2.96
CA TRP A 169 3.56 12.19 -2.83
C TRP A 169 5.06 12.49 -2.96
N THR A 170 5.48 13.52 -3.68
CA THR A 170 6.92 13.85 -3.83
C THR A 170 7.64 13.94 -2.49
N PRO A 171 7.17 14.68 -1.46
CA PRO A 171 7.85 14.72 -0.16
C PRO A 171 7.89 13.37 0.58
N LEU A 172 6.94 12.47 0.31
CA LEU A 172 6.93 11.12 0.87
C LEU A 172 7.92 10.21 0.14
N LEU A 173 8.06 10.37 -1.18
CA LEU A 173 9.05 9.66 -1.97
C LEU A 173 10.49 10.09 -1.61
N ASP A 174 10.72 11.40 -1.41
CA ASP A 174 11.99 11.91 -0.91
C ASP A 174 12.33 11.30 0.47
N TYR A 175 11.35 11.26 1.37
CA TYR A 175 11.51 10.63 2.68
C TYR A 175 11.74 9.12 2.59
N ALA A 176 11.10 8.44 1.64
CA ALA A 176 11.34 7.02 1.36
C ALA A 176 12.78 6.79 0.88
N ASP A 177 13.31 7.70 0.06
CA ASP A 177 14.71 7.64 -0.41
C ASP A 177 15.72 7.81 0.75
N GLU A 178 15.49 8.74 1.65
CA GLU A 178 16.30 8.92 2.87
C GLU A 178 16.32 7.65 3.75
N ASN A 179 15.25 6.87 3.70
CA ASN A 179 15.14 5.62 4.44
C ASN A 179 15.58 4.38 3.64
N GLY A 180 15.82 4.51 2.34
CA GLY A 180 16.24 3.41 1.46
C GLY A 180 15.14 2.37 1.22
N VAL A 181 13.86 2.81 1.21
CA VAL A 181 12.66 1.98 1.05
C VAL A 181 11.92 2.38 -0.21
N ASP A 182 11.55 1.41 -1.03
CA ASP A 182 10.73 1.62 -2.22
C ASP A 182 9.25 1.73 -1.83
N VAL A 183 8.56 2.77 -2.30
CA VAL A 183 7.10 2.89 -2.19
C VAL A 183 6.49 2.10 -3.33
N CYS A 184 5.75 1.06 -3.00
CA CYS A 184 5.14 0.13 -3.95
C CYS A 184 3.63 0.37 -4.00
N TYR A 185 3.20 1.12 -5.00
CA TYR A 185 1.78 1.39 -5.21
C TYR A 185 1.10 0.16 -5.80
N GLU A 186 0.04 -0.33 -5.14
CA GLU A 186 -0.84 -1.32 -5.74
C GLU A 186 -1.71 -0.65 -6.80
N ILE A 187 -1.64 -1.16 -8.02
CA ILE A 187 -2.51 -0.72 -9.11
C ILE A 187 -3.90 -1.30 -8.86
N HIS A 188 -4.85 -0.43 -8.52
CA HIS A 188 -6.14 -0.87 -7.99
C HIS A 188 -7.30 -0.01 -8.50
N PRO A 189 -8.41 -0.60 -8.99
CA PRO A 189 -9.63 0.13 -9.30
C PRO A 189 -10.13 0.93 -8.09
N GLY A 190 -10.49 2.21 -8.31
CA GLY A 190 -10.87 3.13 -7.23
C GLY A 190 -9.73 4.00 -6.70
N GLU A 191 -8.50 3.72 -7.12
CA GLU A 191 -7.33 4.56 -6.88
C GLU A 191 -6.98 5.39 -8.12
N ASP A 192 -6.21 6.46 -7.98
CA ASP A 192 -5.73 7.21 -9.15
C ASP A 192 -4.78 6.38 -9.99
N LEU A 193 -3.93 5.57 -9.33
CA LEU A 193 -3.07 4.60 -10.02
C LEU A 193 -3.81 3.28 -10.19
N HIS A 194 -4.57 3.14 -11.29
CA HIS A 194 -5.41 1.96 -11.54
C HIS A 194 -5.02 1.17 -12.79
N ASP A 195 -4.15 1.73 -13.65
CA ASP A 195 -3.62 1.08 -14.84
C ASP A 195 -2.21 1.58 -15.17
N GLY A 196 -1.63 1.11 -16.28
CA GLY A 196 -0.30 1.52 -16.72
C GLY A 196 -0.23 3.00 -17.10
N VAL A 197 -1.25 3.52 -17.80
CA VAL A 197 -1.27 4.93 -18.24
C VAL A 197 -1.34 5.88 -17.06
N SER A 198 -2.18 5.60 -16.08
CA SER A 198 -2.27 6.41 -14.86
C SER A 198 -0.98 6.38 -14.05
N TYR A 199 -0.30 5.23 -13.99
CA TYR A 199 1.02 5.13 -13.38
C TYR A 199 2.07 5.96 -14.13
N GLU A 200 2.09 5.92 -15.46
CA GLU A 200 3.00 6.73 -16.30
C GLU A 200 2.76 8.23 -16.12
N MET A 201 1.49 8.65 -16.08
CA MET A 201 1.12 10.05 -15.80
C MET A 201 1.66 10.53 -14.44
N PHE A 202 1.62 9.67 -13.44
CA PHE A 202 2.20 9.97 -12.12
C PHE A 202 3.73 10.00 -12.18
N LEU A 203 4.37 8.99 -12.80
CA LEU A 203 5.83 8.92 -12.94
C LEU A 203 6.42 10.16 -13.62
N GLU A 204 5.78 10.65 -14.69
CA GLU A 204 6.20 11.87 -15.37
C GLU A 204 6.25 13.05 -14.38
N ARG A 205 5.19 13.21 -13.58
CA ARG A 205 5.05 14.34 -12.63
C ARG A 205 6.00 14.27 -11.45
N VAL A 206 6.29 13.08 -10.96
CA VAL A 206 7.32 12.87 -9.94
C VAL A 206 8.72 12.70 -10.54
N LYS A 207 8.91 13.04 -11.82
CA LYS A 207 10.19 13.00 -12.57
C LYS A 207 10.87 11.63 -12.49
N SER A 208 10.07 10.58 -12.67
CA SER A 208 10.52 9.18 -12.59
C SER A 208 11.27 8.87 -11.30
N HIS A 209 10.81 9.41 -10.17
CA HIS A 209 11.43 9.23 -8.87
C HIS A 209 11.79 7.76 -8.60
N ALA A 210 13.01 7.48 -8.15
CA ALA A 210 13.52 6.12 -8.01
C ALA A 210 12.71 5.25 -7.02
N ARG A 211 12.05 5.90 -6.04
CA ARG A 211 11.24 5.22 -5.03
C ARG A 211 9.76 5.09 -5.40
N ALA A 212 9.30 5.63 -6.52
CA ALA A 212 7.95 5.42 -7.03
C ALA A 212 7.89 4.10 -7.81
N ASN A 213 7.54 3.01 -7.14
CA ASN A 213 7.57 1.66 -7.65
C ASN A 213 6.18 0.98 -7.55
N LEU A 214 6.07 -0.27 -7.96
CA LEU A 214 4.82 -0.99 -8.10
C LEU A 214 4.76 -2.20 -7.16
N LEU A 215 3.58 -2.36 -6.56
CA LEU A 215 3.09 -3.64 -6.10
C LEU A 215 2.20 -4.20 -7.21
N TYR A 216 2.58 -5.35 -7.74
CA TYR A 216 1.87 -6.01 -8.83
C TYR A 216 0.83 -6.98 -8.28
N ASP A 217 -0.44 -6.74 -8.60
CA ASP A 217 -1.56 -7.64 -8.36
C ASP A 217 -2.25 -7.95 -9.70
N PRO A 218 -2.08 -9.16 -10.26
CA PRO A 218 -2.64 -9.50 -11.57
C PRO A 218 -4.16 -9.51 -11.58
N SER A 219 -4.82 -9.74 -10.43
CA SER A 219 -6.28 -9.83 -10.37
C SER A 219 -6.96 -8.51 -10.75
N HIS A 220 -6.38 -7.39 -10.35
CA HIS A 220 -6.92 -6.06 -10.67
C HIS A 220 -6.78 -5.70 -12.14
N LEU A 221 -5.71 -6.15 -12.79
CA LEU A 221 -5.52 -5.98 -14.23
C LEU A 221 -6.51 -6.86 -15.00
N LEU A 222 -6.64 -8.12 -14.63
CA LEU A 222 -7.59 -9.05 -15.26
C LEU A 222 -9.04 -8.53 -15.17
N LEU A 223 -9.46 -8.03 -14.00
CA LEU A 223 -10.81 -7.46 -13.82
C LEU A 223 -11.06 -6.22 -14.68
N GLN A 224 -10.02 -5.49 -15.04
CA GLN A 224 -10.07 -4.35 -15.97
C GLN A 224 -9.89 -4.76 -17.44
N GLN A 225 -9.78 -6.06 -17.72
CA GLN A 225 -9.55 -6.62 -19.07
C GLN A 225 -8.22 -6.17 -19.69
N LEU A 226 -7.22 -5.89 -18.84
CA LEU A 226 -5.86 -5.59 -19.24
C LEU A 226 -5.02 -6.86 -19.29
N ASP A 227 -4.06 -6.93 -20.21
CA ASP A 227 -3.11 -8.02 -20.27
C ASP A 227 -2.11 -7.90 -19.10
N TYR A 228 -2.28 -8.77 -18.10
CA TYR A 228 -1.45 -8.76 -16.91
C TYR A 228 -0.03 -9.31 -17.16
N LEU A 229 0.20 -10.07 -18.23
CA LEU A 229 1.54 -10.56 -18.60
C LEU A 229 2.32 -9.46 -19.32
N ASP A 230 1.71 -8.76 -20.28
CA ASP A 230 2.33 -7.60 -20.93
C ASP A 230 2.68 -6.52 -19.92
N TYR A 231 1.88 -6.37 -18.86
CA TYR A 231 2.18 -5.44 -17.78
C TYR A 231 3.52 -5.73 -17.09
N ILE A 232 3.86 -7.02 -16.90
CA ILE A 232 5.17 -7.42 -16.37
C ILE A 232 6.27 -7.02 -17.35
N ASP A 233 6.09 -7.32 -18.64
CA ASP A 233 7.11 -7.03 -19.66
C ASP A 233 7.41 -5.54 -19.76
N ILE A 234 6.38 -4.68 -19.60
CA ILE A 234 6.52 -3.23 -19.63
C ILE A 234 7.16 -2.67 -18.35
N TYR A 235 6.74 -3.15 -17.16
CA TYR A 235 7.04 -2.51 -15.89
C TYR A 235 7.94 -3.32 -14.94
N HIS A 236 8.52 -4.46 -15.37
CA HIS A 236 9.31 -5.37 -14.51
C HIS A 236 10.38 -4.65 -13.68
N GLU A 237 11.02 -3.61 -14.20
CA GLU A 237 12.04 -2.86 -13.48
C GLU A 237 11.47 -2.08 -12.27
N ARG A 238 10.18 -1.77 -12.30
CA ARG A 238 9.45 -1.04 -11.28
C ARG A 238 8.68 -1.94 -10.32
N ILE A 239 8.46 -3.19 -10.65
CA ILE A 239 7.77 -4.15 -9.76
C ILE A 239 8.73 -4.56 -8.64
N LYS A 240 8.42 -4.18 -7.40
CA LYS A 240 9.22 -4.47 -6.21
C LYS A 240 8.47 -5.30 -5.16
N ALA A 241 7.16 -5.38 -5.28
CA ALA A 241 6.30 -6.21 -4.45
C ALA A 241 5.26 -6.92 -5.31
N PHE A 242 4.70 -8.02 -4.82
CA PHE A 242 3.80 -8.88 -5.58
C PHE A 242 2.69 -9.42 -4.68
N HIS A 243 1.44 -9.22 -5.07
CA HIS A 243 0.29 -9.92 -4.51
C HIS A 243 -0.17 -11.01 -5.48
N VAL A 244 -0.06 -12.28 -5.06
CA VAL A 244 -0.55 -13.42 -5.85
C VAL A 244 -2.01 -13.63 -5.49
N LYS A 245 -2.89 -13.02 -6.27
CA LYS A 245 -4.33 -13.09 -6.09
C LYS A 245 -4.99 -13.62 -7.36
N ASP A 246 -5.92 -14.53 -7.21
CA ASP A 246 -6.66 -15.12 -8.32
C ASP A 246 -7.93 -14.33 -8.63
N ALA A 247 -8.29 -14.26 -9.92
CA ALA A 247 -9.51 -13.64 -10.39
C ALA A 247 -9.97 -14.28 -11.70
N GLU A 248 -11.26 -14.28 -11.94
CA GLU A 248 -11.89 -14.74 -13.18
C GLU A 248 -12.72 -13.62 -13.79
N PHE A 249 -12.50 -13.36 -15.09
CA PHE A 249 -13.37 -12.51 -15.87
C PHE A 249 -14.41 -13.36 -16.60
N ASN A 250 -15.70 -13.13 -16.29
CA ASN A 250 -16.80 -13.81 -16.95
C ASN A 250 -17.50 -12.86 -17.91
N ASP A 251 -17.25 -13.02 -19.21
CA ASP A 251 -17.77 -12.18 -20.30
C ASP A 251 -19.26 -12.34 -20.61
N ARG A 252 -19.93 -13.30 -19.95
CA ARG A 252 -21.33 -13.64 -20.21
C ARG A 252 -22.32 -13.10 -19.18
N ARG A 253 -21.86 -12.35 -18.19
CA ARG A 253 -22.68 -11.83 -17.12
C ARG A 253 -22.47 -10.35 -16.86
#